data_0e708a574e35b77924687b4833384180
#
_entry.id   0e708a574e35b77924687b4833384180
#
_cell.length_a   1.000
_cell.length_b   1.000
_cell.length_c   1.000
_cell.angle_alpha   90.00
_cell.angle_beta   90.00
_cell.angle_gamma   90.00
#
_symmetry.space_group_name_H-M   'P 1'
#
loop_
_entity.id
_entity.type
_entity.pdbx_description
1 polymer ?
#
loop_
_entity_poly.entity_id
_entity_poly.type
_entity_poly.pdbx_seq_one_letter_code
_entity_poly.pdbx_strand_id
1 'polypeptide(L)'
;MTETVWYASYGSNMHLSRLRCYLAGGTPDGGAITLPGCRHRAGPLRSVPLTLPGLQYFATESLTWTGGRAFYDPDASGETAARAHLVTIDQFCDIAAQEMYRTPGTDLDLREAITHGRSTLGPGRYETLVCTGTFEGHPVLTITAPWRYTDLPGNPPSAAYIHHLAAGLTESHAWTVEEIANYIATRPGAELGWTATTIAAVLGQATRIDAETIAPSRTT
;
A
#
# COMPACT_ATOMS: atom_id res chain seq x y z
N MET A 1 -18.01 7.49 21.07
CA MET A 1 -17.43 6.36 20.31
C MET A 1 -16.38 6.95 19.40
N THR A 2 -15.18 6.42 19.35
CA THR A 2 -14.14 6.89 18.43
C THR A 2 -14.62 6.58 17.01
N GLU A 3 -14.71 7.60 16.16
CA GLU A 3 -15.11 7.41 14.76
C GLU A 3 -14.03 6.64 14.02
N THR A 4 -14.43 5.70 13.17
CA THR A 4 -13.53 4.81 12.43
C THR A 4 -13.79 4.88 10.93
N VAL A 5 -12.75 4.58 10.16
CA VAL A 5 -12.77 4.48 8.71
C VAL A 5 -12.05 3.22 8.26
N TRP A 6 -12.39 2.70 7.09
CA TRP A 6 -11.60 1.70 6.39
C TRP A 6 -10.49 2.41 5.59
N TYR A 7 -9.24 2.27 6.03
CA TYR A 7 -8.09 2.62 5.22
C TYR A 7 -7.82 1.51 4.21
N ALA A 8 -8.12 1.76 2.95
CA ALA A 8 -7.84 0.81 1.86
C ALA A 8 -6.42 1.05 1.32
N SER A 9 -5.51 0.17 1.70
CA SER A 9 -4.15 0.15 1.16
C SER A 9 -4.09 -0.73 -0.09
N TYR A 10 -3.53 -0.21 -1.15
CA TYR A 10 -3.23 -0.92 -2.41
C TYR A 10 -1.71 -1.03 -2.66
N GLY A 11 -0.89 -0.51 -1.76
CA GLY A 11 0.57 -0.52 -1.79
C GLY A 11 1.17 -1.43 -0.71
N SER A 12 2.40 -1.13 -0.29
CA SER A 12 3.13 -1.94 0.70
C SER A 12 2.43 -2.07 2.06
N ASN A 13 1.53 -1.15 2.41
CA ASN A 13 0.77 -1.21 3.66
C ASN A 13 -0.32 -2.30 3.66
N MET A 14 -0.54 -3.02 2.56
CA MET A 14 -1.28 -4.28 2.59
C MET A 14 -0.59 -5.32 3.49
N HIS A 15 0.73 -5.32 3.54
CA HIS A 15 1.53 -6.14 4.44
C HIS A 15 1.45 -5.58 5.87
N LEU A 16 0.94 -6.36 6.83
CA LEU A 16 0.72 -5.89 8.21
C LEU A 16 2.00 -5.45 8.91
N SER A 17 3.11 -6.11 8.67
CA SER A 17 4.40 -5.72 9.23
C SER A 17 4.79 -4.31 8.77
N ARG A 18 4.53 -3.99 7.50
CA ARG A 18 4.78 -2.65 6.96
C ARG A 18 3.83 -1.59 7.55
N LEU A 19 2.53 -1.90 7.64
CA LEU A 19 1.55 -1.00 8.28
C LEU A 19 1.91 -0.72 9.74
N ARG A 20 2.44 -1.70 10.48
CA ARG A 20 2.89 -1.51 11.86
C ARG A 20 3.93 -0.40 12.00
N CYS A 21 4.82 -0.22 11.02
CA CYS A 21 5.78 0.88 11.03
C CYS A 21 5.08 2.25 10.95
N TYR A 22 3.97 2.36 10.21
CA TYR A 22 3.17 3.59 10.22
C TYR A 22 2.44 3.81 11.54
N LEU A 23 1.90 2.76 12.14
CA LEU A 23 1.13 2.87 13.39
C LEU A 23 2.03 3.05 14.61
N ALA A 24 2.99 2.16 14.80
CA ALA A 24 3.83 2.12 16.00
C ALA A 24 5.14 2.91 15.89
N GLY A 25 5.52 3.29 14.67
CA GLY A 25 6.85 3.83 14.35
C GLY A 25 7.86 2.72 14.06
N GLY A 26 8.97 3.07 13.45
CA GLY A 26 10.06 2.16 13.14
C GLY A 26 10.45 2.15 11.67
N THR A 27 11.44 1.32 11.35
CA THR A 27 11.96 1.15 9.98
C THR A 27 11.43 -0.18 9.44
N PRO A 28 10.78 -0.20 8.28
CA PRO A 28 10.35 -1.45 7.66
C PRO A 28 11.55 -2.23 7.14
N ASP A 29 11.43 -3.54 7.06
CA ASP A 29 12.44 -4.42 6.51
C ASP A 29 12.80 -4.02 5.07
N GLY A 30 14.10 -3.84 4.79
CA GLY A 30 14.60 -3.35 3.50
C GLY A 30 14.28 -1.89 3.18
N GLY A 31 13.65 -1.14 4.07
CA GLY A 31 13.34 0.28 3.89
C GLY A 31 14.43 1.21 4.42
N ALA A 32 14.63 2.34 3.73
CA ALA A 32 15.66 3.33 4.09
C ALA A 32 15.16 4.40 5.09
N ILE A 33 13.86 4.46 5.38
CA ILE A 33 13.26 5.56 6.15
C ILE A 33 12.61 5.02 7.43
N THR A 34 12.95 5.63 8.56
CA THR A 34 12.26 5.41 9.85
C THR A 34 11.02 6.29 9.93
N LEU A 35 9.90 5.69 10.28
CA LEU A 35 8.62 6.36 10.45
C LEU A 35 8.38 6.74 11.92
N PRO A 36 7.77 7.91 12.20
CA PRO A 36 7.52 8.37 13.57
C PRO A 36 6.42 7.58 14.29
N GLY A 37 5.50 6.98 13.55
CA GLY A 37 4.29 6.35 14.08
C GLY A 37 3.12 7.32 14.23
N CYS A 38 1.94 6.79 14.53
CA CYS A 38 0.74 7.55 14.81
C CYS A 38 0.66 7.97 16.28
N ARG A 39 -0.19 8.97 16.59
CA ARG A 39 -0.58 9.33 17.96
C ARG A 39 -1.19 8.13 18.69
N HIS A 40 -2.06 7.40 18.01
CA HIS A 40 -2.64 6.15 18.48
C HIS A 40 -1.92 4.97 17.84
N ARG A 41 -1.06 4.29 18.60
CA ARG A 41 -0.10 3.28 18.10
C ARG A 41 -0.64 1.84 18.07
N ALA A 42 -1.89 1.62 18.45
CA ALA A 42 -2.51 0.29 18.41
C ALA A 42 -2.61 -0.21 16.96
N GLY A 43 -2.66 -1.53 16.78
CA GLY A 43 -2.96 -2.14 15.49
C GLY A 43 -4.35 -1.77 14.99
N PRO A 44 -4.67 -2.04 13.71
CA PRO A 44 -6.02 -1.86 13.20
C PRO A 44 -6.99 -2.76 13.96
N LEU A 45 -8.23 -2.30 14.14
CA LEU A 45 -9.29 -3.07 14.81
C LEU A 45 -9.62 -4.35 14.02
N ARG A 46 -9.53 -4.27 12.70
CA ARG A 46 -9.78 -5.38 11.77
C ARG A 46 -9.09 -5.12 10.44
N SER A 47 -8.80 -6.19 9.70
CA SER A 47 -8.27 -6.12 8.34
C SER A 47 -8.95 -7.15 7.46
N VAL A 48 -9.34 -6.75 6.25
CA VAL A 48 -10.05 -7.60 5.28
C VAL A 48 -9.53 -7.40 3.87
N PRO A 49 -9.60 -8.40 2.98
CA PRO A 49 -9.36 -8.19 1.56
C PRO A 49 -10.45 -7.27 0.98
N LEU A 50 -10.07 -6.45 0.02
CA LEU A 50 -10.97 -5.56 -0.70
C LEU A 50 -10.50 -5.40 -2.14
N THR A 51 -11.44 -5.23 -3.08
CA THR A 51 -11.16 -4.82 -4.45
C THR A 51 -11.72 -3.42 -4.66
N LEU A 52 -10.88 -2.49 -5.13
CA LEU A 52 -11.26 -1.14 -5.48
C LEU A 52 -11.52 -1.04 -6.99
N PRO A 53 -12.58 -0.32 -7.44
CA PRO A 53 -12.69 0.07 -8.85
C PRO A 53 -11.55 1.02 -9.20
N GLY A 54 -11.01 0.94 -10.41
CA GLY A 54 -9.86 1.78 -10.82
C GLY A 54 -8.57 1.00 -10.94
N LEU A 55 -7.48 1.69 -11.23
CA LEU A 55 -6.22 1.08 -11.65
C LEU A 55 -5.05 1.46 -10.74
N GLN A 56 -4.35 0.46 -10.21
CA GLN A 56 -3.04 0.64 -9.61
C GLN A 56 -1.99 0.81 -10.71
N TYR A 57 -1.05 1.74 -10.51
CA TYR A 57 0.07 1.95 -11.42
C TYR A 57 1.34 2.35 -10.67
N PHE A 58 2.49 2.29 -11.34
CA PHE A 58 3.79 2.64 -10.78
C PHE A 58 4.43 3.80 -11.54
N ALA A 59 4.82 4.84 -10.80
CA ALA A 59 5.45 6.03 -11.35
C ALA A 59 6.36 6.70 -10.31
N THR A 60 7.08 7.72 -10.74
CA THR A 60 8.00 8.51 -9.91
C THR A 60 9.09 7.64 -9.24
N GLU A 61 9.94 8.21 -8.40
CA GLU A 61 11.00 7.48 -7.70
C GLU A 61 10.70 7.37 -6.21
N SER A 62 10.80 6.18 -5.64
CA SER A 62 10.63 5.91 -4.22
C SER A 62 11.92 6.21 -3.45
N LEU A 63 11.83 7.05 -2.42
CA LEU A 63 12.95 7.29 -1.49
C LEU A 63 13.12 6.14 -0.49
N THR A 64 12.08 5.33 -0.29
CA THR A 64 12.09 4.21 0.65
C THR A 64 12.63 2.93 0.01
N TRP A 65 12.20 2.65 -1.24
CA TRP A 65 12.42 1.36 -1.90
C TRP A 65 13.32 1.44 -3.12
N THR A 66 13.58 2.64 -3.65
CA THR A 66 14.03 2.90 -5.02
C THR A 66 12.99 2.41 -6.07
N GLY A 67 13.13 2.79 -7.34
CA GLY A 67 12.14 2.47 -8.37
C GLY A 67 10.75 3.08 -8.13
N GLY A 68 9.78 2.63 -8.88
CA GLY A 68 8.43 3.20 -8.91
C GLY A 68 7.65 3.02 -7.62
N ARG A 69 6.86 4.06 -7.28
CA ARG A 69 5.85 4.02 -6.22
C ARG A 69 4.52 3.55 -6.79
N ALA A 70 3.74 2.86 -5.98
CA ALA A 70 2.35 2.57 -6.32
C ALA A 70 1.47 3.80 -6.13
N PHE A 71 0.66 4.10 -7.13
CA PHE A 71 -0.43 5.05 -7.10
C PHE A 71 -1.72 4.37 -7.54
N TYR A 72 -2.85 5.04 -7.32
CA TYR A 72 -4.17 4.58 -7.67
C TYR A 72 -4.91 5.65 -8.46
N ASP A 73 -5.42 5.28 -9.63
CA ASP A 73 -6.28 6.12 -10.47
C ASP A 73 -7.73 5.59 -10.39
N PRO A 74 -8.61 6.24 -9.62
CA PRO A 74 -10.00 5.79 -9.45
C PRO A 74 -10.84 5.95 -10.72
N ASP A 75 -10.41 6.77 -11.66
CA ASP A 75 -11.15 7.08 -12.90
C ASP A 75 -10.71 6.20 -14.08
N ALA A 76 -9.66 5.39 -13.92
CA ALA A 76 -9.23 4.44 -14.92
C ALA A 76 -10.07 3.15 -14.87
N SER A 77 -10.29 2.53 -16.02
CA SER A 77 -10.96 1.23 -16.07
C SER A 77 -10.08 0.13 -15.51
N GLY A 78 -10.63 -0.70 -14.62
CA GLY A 78 -9.93 -1.83 -14.04
C GLY A 78 -10.33 -2.08 -12.59
N GLU A 79 -9.58 -2.99 -11.99
CA GLU A 79 -9.71 -3.35 -10.58
C GLU A 79 -8.34 -3.36 -9.90
N THR A 80 -8.32 -2.90 -8.66
CA THR A 80 -7.14 -2.83 -7.83
C THR A 80 -7.34 -3.66 -6.57
N ALA A 81 -6.50 -4.67 -6.40
CA ALA A 81 -6.47 -5.44 -5.15
C ALA A 81 -5.96 -4.54 -4.01
N ALA A 82 -6.68 -4.57 -2.90
CA ALA A 82 -6.40 -3.76 -1.73
C ALA A 82 -6.64 -4.57 -0.45
N ARG A 83 -6.07 -4.10 0.63
CA ARG A 83 -6.43 -4.54 1.98
C ARG A 83 -7.02 -3.38 2.74
N ALA A 84 -8.24 -3.53 3.22
CA ALA A 84 -8.88 -2.53 4.06
C ALA A 84 -8.55 -2.79 5.53
N HIS A 85 -8.11 -1.76 6.23
CA HIS A 85 -7.80 -1.76 7.65
C HIS A 85 -8.77 -0.84 8.37
N LEU A 86 -9.57 -1.37 9.30
CA LEU A 86 -10.45 -0.56 10.14
C LEU A 86 -9.59 0.15 11.19
N VAL A 87 -9.45 1.43 11.05
CA VAL A 87 -8.61 2.30 11.90
C VAL A 87 -9.42 3.47 12.43
N THR A 88 -8.94 4.12 13.46
CA THR A 88 -9.54 5.37 13.95
C THR A 88 -9.24 6.52 12.96
N ILE A 89 -10.05 7.57 12.98
CA ILE A 89 -9.85 8.73 12.08
C ILE A 89 -8.47 9.36 12.32
N ASP A 90 -8.05 9.51 13.57
CA ASP A 90 -6.72 10.05 13.91
C ASP A 90 -5.58 9.15 13.39
N GLN A 91 -5.72 7.82 13.43
CA GLN A 91 -4.77 6.91 12.80
C GLN A 91 -4.72 7.09 11.28
N PHE A 92 -5.87 7.19 10.61
CA PHE A 92 -5.91 7.44 9.17
C PHE A 92 -5.23 8.77 8.80
N CYS A 93 -5.53 9.85 9.54
CA CYS A 93 -4.92 11.16 9.33
C CYS A 93 -3.39 11.13 9.54
N ASP A 94 -2.94 10.42 10.55
CA ASP A 94 -1.50 10.28 10.85
C ASP A 94 -0.78 9.40 9.82
N ILE A 95 -1.40 8.34 9.29
CA ILE A 95 -0.88 7.56 8.16
C ILE A 95 -0.77 8.46 6.93
N ALA A 96 -1.83 9.21 6.60
CA ALA A 96 -1.84 10.12 5.47
C ALA A 96 -0.74 11.20 5.58
N ALA A 97 -0.56 11.78 6.76
CA ALA A 97 0.51 12.74 7.01
C ALA A 97 1.90 12.14 6.72
N GLN A 98 2.15 10.92 7.18
CA GLN A 98 3.42 10.22 6.94
C GLN A 98 3.64 9.92 5.44
N GLU A 99 2.61 9.54 4.69
CA GLU A 99 2.69 9.35 3.24
C GLU A 99 3.00 10.68 2.50
N MET A 100 2.50 11.80 3.02
CA MET A 100 2.79 13.15 2.52
C MET A 100 4.15 13.69 2.99
N TYR A 101 4.95 12.91 3.76
CA TYR A 101 6.16 13.37 4.46
C TYR A 101 5.92 14.55 5.39
N ARG A 102 4.75 14.59 6.03
CA ARG A 102 4.38 15.56 7.08
C ARG A 102 4.48 14.89 8.45
N THR A 103 4.63 15.70 9.48
CA THR A 103 4.59 15.21 10.87
C THR A 103 3.15 14.84 11.23
N PRO A 104 2.90 13.63 11.79
CA PRO A 104 1.62 13.26 12.37
C PRO A 104 1.21 14.21 13.50
N GLY A 105 -0.09 14.31 13.77
CA GLY A 105 -0.60 15.08 14.90
C GLY A 105 -1.73 16.05 14.57
N THR A 106 -2.09 16.20 13.30
CA THR A 106 -3.20 17.06 12.88
C THR A 106 -4.23 16.26 12.10
N ASP A 107 -5.50 16.43 12.47
CA ASP A 107 -6.59 15.79 11.75
C ASP A 107 -6.85 16.48 10.43
N LEU A 108 -7.10 15.67 9.39
CA LEU A 108 -7.52 16.13 8.09
C LEU A 108 -9.03 16.29 8.04
N ASP A 109 -9.51 17.26 7.27
CA ASP A 109 -10.95 17.37 6.97
C ASP A 109 -11.31 16.31 5.92
N LEU A 110 -11.98 15.25 6.34
CA LEU A 110 -12.40 14.14 5.49
C LEU A 110 -13.77 14.34 4.84
N ARG A 111 -14.51 15.40 5.23
CA ARG A 111 -15.91 15.61 4.82
C ARG A 111 -16.07 15.72 3.31
N GLU A 112 -15.19 16.47 2.65
CA GLU A 112 -15.22 16.62 1.20
C GLU A 112 -15.01 15.27 0.48
N ALA A 113 -14.00 14.53 0.88
CA ALA A 113 -13.72 13.21 0.30
C ALA A 113 -14.90 12.23 0.52
N ILE A 114 -15.49 12.22 1.71
CA ILE A 114 -16.61 11.33 2.05
C ILE A 114 -17.88 11.74 1.27
N THR A 115 -18.12 13.04 1.09
CA THR A 115 -19.36 13.55 0.46
C THR A 115 -19.29 13.50 -1.07
N HIS A 116 -18.13 13.83 -1.64
CA HIS A 116 -17.94 13.99 -3.09
C HIS A 116 -17.06 12.92 -3.72
N GLY A 117 -16.58 11.94 -2.93
CA GLY A 117 -15.72 10.86 -3.39
C GLY A 117 -14.23 11.22 -3.49
N ARG A 118 -13.87 12.51 -3.48
CA ARG A 118 -12.50 12.98 -3.63
C ARG A 118 -12.27 14.32 -2.92
N SER A 119 -11.07 14.52 -2.37
CA SER A 119 -10.56 15.80 -1.88
C SER A 119 -9.07 15.92 -2.18
N THR A 120 -8.64 17.07 -2.71
CA THR A 120 -7.23 17.33 -3.01
C THR A 120 -6.67 18.33 -2.01
N LEU A 121 -5.74 17.87 -1.18
CA LEU A 121 -5.11 18.66 -0.12
C LEU A 121 -3.89 19.46 -0.60
N GLY A 122 -3.40 19.14 -1.81
CA GLY A 122 -2.25 19.79 -2.42
C GLY A 122 -1.81 19.09 -3.71
N PRO A 123 -0.80 19.63 -4.42
CA PRO A 123 -0.33 19.10 -5.69
C PRO A 123 0.62 17.91 -5.56
N GLY A 124 1.00 17.56 -4.34
CA GLY A 124 1.99 16.53 -4.06
C GLY A 124 1.44 15.11 -4.23
N ARG A 125 2.38 14.18 -4.32
CA ARG A 125 2.04 12.76 -4.29
C ARG A 125 1.37 12.42 -2.96
N TYR A 126 0.35 11.60 -2.98
CA TYR A 126 -0.44 11.19 -1.82
C TYR A 126 -1.19 12.34 -1.11
N GLU A 127 -1.36 13.49 -1.76
CA GLU A 127 -2.15 14.61 -1.26
C GLU A 127 -3.59 14.62 -1.82
N THR A 128 -4.05 13.49 -2.33
CA THR A 128 -5.44 13.29 -2.75
C THR A 128 -6.06 12.15 -1.95
N LEU A 129 -7.13 12.48 -1.25
CA LEU A 129 -7.99 11.52 -0.57
C LEU A 129 -9.07 11.05 -1.53
N VAL A 130 -9.33 9.75 -1.57
CA VAL A 130 -10.41 9.14 -2.35
C VAL A 130 -11.28 8.32 -1.43
N CYS A 131 -12.58 8.56 -1.47
CA CYS A 131 -13.59 7.71 -0.84
C CYS A 131 -14.27 6.86 -1.91
N THR A 132 -14.07 5.56 -1.86
CA THR A 132 -14.64 4.61 -2.84
C THR A 132 -16.02 4.09 -2.44
N GLY A 133 -16.60 4.64 -1.38
CA GLY A 133 -17.92 4.26 -0.86
C GLY A 133 -17.88 3.92 0.62
N THR A 134 -18.78 3.05 1.04
CA THR A 134 -18.90 2.58 2.43
C THR A 134 -18.83 1.06 2.49
N PHE A 135 -18.20 0.54 3.52
CA PHE A 135 -18.19 -0.88 3.84
C PHE A 135 -18.52 -1.07 5.33
N GLU A 136 -19.54 -1.90 5.62
CA GLU A 136 -20.04 -2.13 6.98
C GLU A 136 -20.34 -0.84 7.77
N GLY A 137 -20.89 0.16 7.10
CA GLY A 137 -21.28 1.44 7.72
C GLY A 137 -20.13 2.44 7.94
N HIS A 138 -18.91 2.15 7.54
CA HIS A 138 -17.76 3.05 7.64
C HIS A 138 -17.27 3.48 6.24
N PRO A 139 -16.82 4.74 6.05
CA PRO A 139 -16.24 5.18 4.80
C PRO A 139 -14.98 4.37 4.44
N VAL A 140 -14.83 4.03 3.16
CA VAL A 140 -13.62 3.41 2.61
C VAL A 140 -12.76 4.50 1.98
N LEU A 141 -11.66 4.83 2.63
CA LEU A 141 -10.76 5.90 2.24
C LEU A 141 -9.42 5.34 1.78
N THR A 142 -8.86 5.93 0.74
CA THR A 142 -7.49 5.69 0.31
C THR A 142 -6.79 7.01 -0.05
N ILE A 143 -5.49 6.95 -0.26
CA ILE A 143 -4.62 8.09 -0.47
C ILE A 143 -3.90 7.88 -1.80
N THR A 144 -3.92 8.86 -2.69
CA THR A 144 -3.25 8.79 -4.00
C THR A 144 -2.76 10.17 -4.44
N ALA A 145 -2.29 10.26 -5.69
CA ALA A 145 -1.88 11.50 -6.31
C ALA A 145 -3.06 12.19 -7.04
N PRO A 146 -2.95 13.51 -7.33
CA PRO A 146 -3.99 14.23 -8.06
C PRO A 146 -4.00 13.95 -9.57
N TRP A 147 -2.92 13.36 -10.11
CA TRP A 147 -2.77 13.05 -11.54
C TRP A 147 -3.27 11.65 -11.89
N ARG A 148 -3.48 11.42 -13.17
CA ARG A 148 -3.87 10.14 -13.74
C ARG A 148 -2.64 9.29 -14.07
N TYR A 149 -2.86 7.98 -14.27
CA TYR A 149 -1.77 7.07 -14.64
C TYR A 149 -1.12 7.41 -15.98
N THR A 150 -1.84 8.15 -16.88
CA THR A 150 -1.34 8.61 -18.18
C THR A 150 -0.56 9.92 -18.13
N ASP A 151 -0.60 10.65 -17.02
CA ASP A 151 -0.01 11.99 -16.92
C ASP A 151 1.49 11.98 -16.63
N LEU A 152 2.02 10.86 -16.19
CA LEU A 152 3.42 10.67 -15.86
C LEU A 152 4.01 9.42 -16.52
N PRO A 153 5.30 9.44 -16.85
CA PRO A 153 5.97 8.22 -17.30
C PRO A 153 5.96 7.17 -16.18
N GLY A 154 5.69 5.92 -16.56
CA GLY A 154 5.79 4.78 -15.68
C GLY A 154 7.23 4.57 -15.19
N ASN A 155 7.38 4.01 -14.00
CA ASN A 155 8.66 3.62 -13.42
C ASN A 155 8.49 2.26 -12.73
N PRO A 156 9.28 1.22 -13.10
CA PRO A 156 9.14 -0.10 -12.48
C PRO A 156 9.43 -0.08 -10.99
N PRO A 157 8.63 -0.78 -10.17
CA PRO A 157 8.93 -0.94 -8.74
C PRO A 157 10.20 -1.77 -8.54
N SER A 158 10.94 -1.54 -7.45
CA SER A 158 12.08 -2.37 -7.09
C SER A 158 11.66 -3.77 -6.62
N ALA A 159 12.59 -4.73 -6.65
CA ALA A 159 12.35 -6.07 -6.12
C ALA A 159 11.93 -6.04 -4.64
N ALA A 160 12.57 -5.20 -3.82
CA ALA A 160 12.20 -5.04 -2.41
C ALA A 160 10.75 -4.57 -2.24
N TYR A 161 10.30 -3.65 -3.10
CA TYR A 161 8.90 -3.19 -3.06
C TYR A 161 7.93 -4.29 -3.50
N ILE A 162 8.28 -5.06 -4.53
CA ILE A 162 7.49 -6.22 -5.00
C ILE A 162 7.31 -7.24 -3.87
N HIS A 163 8.32 -7.52 -3.05
CA HIS A 163 8.20 -8.41 -1.90
C HIS A 163 7.14 -7.95 -0.90
N HIS A 164 7.10 -6.66 -0.57
CA HIS A 164 6.07 -6.13 0.33
C HIS A 164 4.67 -6.17 -0.27
N LEU A 165 4.53 -5.91 -1.57
CA LEU A 165 3.25 -6.06 -2.27
C LEU A 165 2.80 -7.53 -2.26
N ALA A 166 3.70 -8.43 -2.58
CA ALA A 166 3.42 -9.87 -2.60
C ALA A 166 3.03 -10.39 -1.22
N ALA A 167 3.76 -10.04 -0.16
CA ALA A 167 3.42 -10.42 1.20
C ALA A 167 2.01 -9.91 1.58
N GLY A 168 1.69 -8.66 1.22
CA GLY A 168 0.37 -8.10 1.46
C GLY A 168 -0.76 -8.81 0.71
N LEU A 169 -0.54 -9.17 -0.56
CA LEU A 169 -1.50 -9.91 -1.38
C LEU A 169 -1.70 -11.35 -0.86
N THR A 170 -0.61 -12.02 -0.48
CA THR A 170 -0.69 -13.34 0.15
C THR A 170 -1.47 -13.29 1.47
N GLU A 171 -1.15 -12.33 2.36
CA GLU A 171 -1.83 -12.20 3.65
C GLU A 171 -3.30 -11.83 3.53
N SER A 172 -3.68 -11.01 2.55
CA SER A 172 -5.04 -10.48 2.44
C SER A 172 -5.94 -11.32 1.54
N HIS A 173 -5.42 -11.79 0.40
CA HIS A 173 -6.20 -12.47 -0.65
C HIS A 173 -5.87 -13.95 -0.77
N ALA A 174 -4.88 -14.44 -0.03
CA ALA A 174 -4.35 -15.80 -0.14
C ALA A 174 -3.88 -16.17 -1.57
N TRP A 175 -3.43 -15.16 -2.33
CA TRP A 175 -2.96 -15.38 -3.70
C TRP A 175 -1.64 -16.14 -3.74
N THR A 176 -1.53 -17.00 -4.73
CA THR A 176 -0.31 -17.71 -5.07
C THR A 176 0.73 -16.77 -5.69
N VAL A 177 1.99 -17.20 -5.72
CA VAL A 177 3.08 -16.45 -6.37
C VAL A 177 2.76 -16.18 -7.85
N GLU A 178 2.11 -17.14 -8.54
CA GLU A 178 1.72 -16.99 -9.94
C GLU A 178 0.65 -15.90 -10.13
N GLU A 179 -0.41 -15.91 -9.31
CA GLU A 179 -1.47 -14.89 -9.35
C GLU A 179 -0.91 -13.50 -9.06
N ILE A 180 -0.04 -13.38 -8.06
CA ILE A 180 0.63 -12.12 -7.70
C ILE A 180 1.52 -11.62 -8.84
N ALA A 181 2.32 -12.52 -9.44
CA ALA A 181 3.22 -12.17 -10.53
C ALA A 181 2.45 -11.68 -11.76
N ASN A 182 1.36 -12.36 -12.13
CA ASN A 182 0.49 -11.96 -13.21
C ASN A 182 -0.19 -10.61 -12.93
N TYR A 183 -0.69 -10.41 -11.71
CA TYR A 183 -1.32 -9.15 -11.31
C TYR A 183 -0.35 -7.97 -11.40
N ILE A 184 0.85 -8.07 -10.81
CA ILE A 184 1.82 -6.97 -10.77
C ILE A 184 2.36 -6.68 -12.17
N ALA A 185 2.69 -7.72 -12.96
CA ALA A 185 3.27 -7.55 -14.31
C ALA A 185 2.36 -6.81 -15.28
N THR A 186 1.05 -6.79 -15.04
CA THR A 186 0.08 -6.09 -15.90
C THR A 186 -0.21 -4.65 -15.45
N ARG A 187 0.38 -4.19 -14.35
CA ARG A 187 0.17 -2.81 -13.86
C ARG A 187 1.01 -1.83 -14.65
N PRO A 188 0.44 -0.67 -15.09
CA PRO A 188 1.20 0.38 -15.78
C PRO A 188 2.43 0.78 -14.96
N GLY A 189 3.56 0.89 -15.64
CA GLY A 189 4.86 1.14 -15.03
C GLY A 189 5.62 -0.12 -14.63
N ALA A 190 4.97 -1.16 -14.09
CA ALA A 190 5.65 -2.41 -13.77
C ALA A 190 6.08 -3.16 -15.05
N GLU A 191 5.24 -3.19 -16.09
CA GLU A 191 5.49 -3.84 -17.37
C GLU A 191 6.74 -3.32 -18.10
N LEU A 192 7.22 -2.13 -17.73
CA LEU A 192 8.44 -1.56 -18.31
C LEU A 192 9.74 -2.25 -17.87
N GLY A 193 9.70 -2.98 -16.75
CA GLY A 193 10.89 -3.65 -16.20
C GLY A 193 10.62 -5.07 -15.71
N TRP A 194 9.37 -5.50 -15.64
CA TRP A 194 8.99 -6.77 -15.06
C TRP A 194 8.07 -7.59 -15.96
N THR A 195 8.29 -8.88 -15.98
CA THR A 195 7.36 -9.88 -16.52
C THR A 195 6.87 -10.78 -15.37
N ALA A 196 5.76 -11.48 -15.56
CA ALA A 196 5.29 -12.45 -14.56
C ALA A 196 6.36 -13.48 -14.20
N THR A 197 7.13 -13.95 -15.18
CA THR A 197 8.22 -14.90 -14.95
C THR A 197 9.32 -14.32 -14.06
N THR A 198 9.76 -13.09 -14.30
CA THR A 198 10.82 -12.45 -13.49
C THR A 198 10.34 -12.12 -12.09
N ILE A 199 9.10 -11.70 -11.92
CA ILE A 199 8.50 -11.49 -10.59
C ILE A 199 8.41 -12.81 -9.82
N ALA A 200 7.89 -13.87 -10.44
CA ALA A 200 7.81 -15.18 -9.79
C ALA A 200 9.19 -15.72 -9.38
N ALA A 201 10.21 -15.52 -10.22
CA ALA A 201 11.59 -15.91 -9.89
C ALA A 201 12.13 -15.17 -8.66
N VAL A 202 11.93 -13.86 -8.57
CA VAL A 202 12.35 -13.04 -7.43
C VAL A 202 11.62 -13.48 -6.14
N LEU A 203 10.31 -13.70 -6.19
CA LEU A 203 9.53 -14.15 -5.04
C LEU A 203 9.90 -15.56 -4.60
N GLY A 204 10.17 -16.48 -5.54
CA GLY A 204 10.59 -17.86 -5.25
C GLY A 204 11.99 -17.98 -4.62
N GLN A 205 12.89 -17.03 -4.88
CA GLN A 205 14.22 -17.00 -4.25
C GLN A 205 14.14 -16.63 -2.77
N ALA A 206 13.30 -15.70 -2.38
CA ALA A 206 13.10 -15.32 -0.98
C ALA A 206 12.59 -16.50 -0.13
N THR A 207 11.63 -17.25 -0.65
CA THR A 207 11.07 -18.43 0.04
C THR A 207 12.13 -19.50 0.31
N ARG A 208 13.15 -19.64 -0.55
CA ARG A 208 14.24 -20.61 -0.36
C ARG A 208 15.22 -20.19 0.72
N ILE A 209 15.55 -18.89 0.79
CA ILE A 209 16.48 -18.35 1.80
C ILE A 209 15.88 -18.50 3.19
N ASP A 210 14.59 -18.20 3.36
CA ASP A 210 13.89 -18.35 4.63
C ASP A 210 13.82 -19.83 5.06
N ALA A 211 13.59 -20.76 4.13
CA ALA A 211 13.53 -22.20 4.41
C ALA A 211 14.90 -22.78 4.81
N GLU A 212 15.99 -22.32 4.22
CA GLU A 212 17.35 -22.76 4.55
C GLU A 212 17.83 -22.20 5.90
N THR A 213 17.37 -21.00 6.28
CA THR A 213 17.72 -20.36 7.56
C THR A 213 17.01 -21.03 8.76
N ILE A 214 15.85 -21.68 8.53
CA ILE A 214 15.06 -22.37 9.57
C ILE A 214 15.48 -23.84 9.73
N ALA A 215 16.25 -24.42 8.83
CA ALA A 215 16.70 -25.82 8.92
C ALA A 215 17.69 -25.97 10.08
N PRO A 216 17.43 -26.82 11.11
CA PRO A 216 18.37 -27.05 12.18
C PRO A 216 19.62 -27.72 11.63
N SER A 217 20.80 -27.18 11.96
CA SER A 217 22.09 -27.81 11.66
C SER A 217 22.10 -29.24 12.20
N ARG A 218 22.11 -30.22 11.31
CA ARG A 218 22.34 -31.60 11.68
C ARG A 218 23.81 -31.71 12.14
N THR A 219 23.98 -31.69 13.46
CA THR A 219 25.24 -32.07 14.09
C THR A 219 25.42 -33.60 13.90
N THR A 220 26.44 -33.97 13.15
CA THR A 220 26.98 -35.32 13.12
C THR A 220 27.81 -35.59 14.35
#